data_08101acdf51c39141a2f62a02c8a4393
#
_entry.id   08101acdf51c39141a2f62a02c8a4393
#
_cell.length_a   1.000
_cell.length_b   1.000
_cell.length_c   1.000
_cell.angle_alpha   90.00
_cell.angle_beta   90.00
_cell.angle_gamma   90.00
#
_symmetry.space_group_name_H-M   'P 1'
#
loop_
_entity.id
_entity.type
_entity.pdbx_description
1 polymer ?
#
loop_
_entity_poly.entity_id
_entity_poly.type
_entity_poly.pdbx_seq_one_letter_code
_entity_poly.pdbx_strand_id
1 'polypeptide(L)'
;MNELEEKALRLAELARQIRLDALDMALAAGSGGSHVGGSLSCVEILAVLYGEVLRFDAKNPLDPCRDRFIPSKNHCVLAHIPALAAAGFIPHEEILEFQKDGGRLTGYPRRPEIGLEYSGGSLGMALSAGVGMALAAREQGRPSKIYILLGDGELNEGSVWEALMSAAHYGLDNLTAIVDRNHLSYDGDTEKVMGVDS
;
A
#
# COMPACT_ATOMS: atom_id res chain seq x y z
N MET A 1 -30.59 -3.27 8.95
CA MET A 1 -29.16 -3.51 8.67
C MET A 1 -28.42 -3.33 9.98
N ASN A 2 -27.54 -4.20 10.33
CA ASN A 2 -26.73 -4.01 11.53
C ASN A 2 -25.49 -3.17 11.22
N GLU A 3 -24.79 -2.68 12.26
CA GLU A 3 -23.61 -1.80 12.12
C GLU A 3 -22.51 -2.42 11.27
N LEU A 4 -22.30 -3.75 11.35
CA LEU A 4 -21.30 -4.46 10.57
C LEU A 4 -21.65 -4.49 9.07
N GLU A 5 -22.94 -4.69 8.76
CA GLU A 5 -23.45 -4.67 7.38
C GLU A 5 -23.30 -3.26 6.75
N GLU A 6 -23.62 -2.22 7.50
CA GLU A 6 -23.46 -0.82 7.05
C GLU A 6 -21.98 -0.51 6.79
N LYS A 7 -21.10 -0.91 7.69
CA LYS A 7 -19.65 -0.77 7.53
C LYS A 7 -19.14 -1.51 6.29
N ALA A 8 -19.55 -2.76 6.09
CA ALA A 8 -19.15 -3.55 4.95
C ALA A 8 -19.59 -2.91 3.62
N LEU A 9 -20.83 -2.39 3.55
CA LEU A 9 -21.33 -1.70 2.36
C LEU A 9 -20.56 -0.40 2.07
N ARG A 10 -20.25 0.39 3.10
CA ARG A 10 -19.43 1.60 2.96
C ARG A 10 -18.04 1.29 2.42
N LEU A 11 -17.39 0.25 2.95
CA LEU A 11 -16.06 -0.16 2.50
C LEU A 11 -16.08 -0.76 1.08
N ALA A 12 -17.12 -1.50 0.73
CA ALA A 12 -17.31 -2.01 -0.62
C ALA A 12 -17.51 -0.87 -1.64
N GLU A 13 -18.25 0.18 -1.29
CA GLU A 13 -18.41 1.36 -2.15
C GLU A 13 -17.08 2.14 -2.27
N LEU A 14 -16.32 2.28 -1.19
CA LEU A 14 -14.98 2.87 -1.24
C LEU A 14 -14.05 2.05 -2.17
N ALA A 15 -14.07 0.73 -2.06
CA ALA A 15 -13.29 -0.15 -2.93
C ALA A 15 -13.71 0.01 -4.40
N ARG A 16 -15.01 0.12 -4.68
CA ARG A 16 -15.53 0.38 -6.01
C ARG A 16 -15.01 1.72 -6.57
N GLN A 17 -15.01 2.78 -5.76
CA GLN A 17 -14.52 4.10 -6.16
C GLN A 17 -13.03 4.05 -6.46
N ILE A 18 -12.21 3.49 -5.54
CA ILE A 18 -10.76 3.33 -5.75
C ILE A 18 -10.47 2.57 -7.06
N ARG A 19 -11.28 1.55 -7.39
CA ARG A 19 -11.12 0.77 -8.62
C ARG A 19 -11.41 1.60 -9.87
N LEU A 20 -12.44 2.43 -9.87
CA LEU A 20 -12.77 3.33 -10.97
C LEU A 20 -11.68 4.38 -11.16
N ASP A 21 -11.26 5.03 -10.07
CA ASP A 21 -10.20 6.03 -10.09
C ASP A 21 -8.87 5.45 -10.58
N ALA A 22 -8.55 4.20 -10.22
CA ALA A 22 -7.37 3.49 -10.71
C ALA A 22 -7.40 3.30 -12.24
N LEU A 23 -8.57 3.00 -12.80
CA LEU A 23 -8.75 2.87 -14.24
C LEU A 23 -8.67 4.24 -14.94
N ASP A 24 -9.26 5.27 -14.36
CA ASP A 24 -9.19 6.64 -14.88
C ASP A 24 -7.74 7.18 -14.85
N MET A 25 -7.00 6.91 -13.77
CA MET A 25 -5.55 7.20 -13.68
C MET A 25 -4.75 6.48 -14.76
N ALA A 26 -5.01 5.18 -14.96
CA ALA A 26 -4.32 4.40 -15.98
C ALA A 26 -4.60 4.94 -17.39
N LEU A 27 -5.84 5.32 -17.65
CA LEU A 27 -6.24 5.95 -18.92
C LEU A 27 -5.57 7.33 -19.11
N ALA A 28 -5.53 8.16 -18.07
CA ALA A 28 -4.91 9.49 -18.11
C ALA A 28 -3.39 9.43 -18.31
N ALA A 29 -2.72 8.40 -17.77
CA ALA A 29 -1.28 8.15 -17.95
C ALA A 29 -0.91 7.77 -19.41
N GLY A 30 -1.86 7.25 -20.18
CA GLY A 30 -1.67 6.92 -21.59
C GLY A 30 -0.52 5.95 -21.83
N SER A 31 0.43 6.33 -22.70
CA SER A 31 1.61 5.50 -23.05
C SER A 31 2.67 5.42 -21.95
N GLY A 32 2.53 6.15 -20.85
CA GLY A 32 3.45 6.11 -19.70
C GLY A 32 3.53 4.75 -19.01
N GLY A 33 2.54 3.89 -19.28
CA GLY A 33 2.47 2.54 -18.73
C GLY A 33 2.05 2.51 -17.26
N SER A 34 1.41 1.42 -16.85
CA SER A 34 1.00 1.23 -15.45
C SER A 34 0.65 -0.22 -15.18
N HIS A 35 0.77 -0.63 -13.91
CA HIS A 35 0.50 -2.00 -13.48
C HIS A 35 -0.95 -2.15 -13.00
N VAL A 36 -1.89 -2.27 -13.95
CA VAL A 36 -3.34 -2.34 -13.64
C VAL A 36 -3.66 -3.57 -12.79
N GLY A 37 -3.23 -4.77 -13.20
CA GLY A 37 -3.53 -6.01 -12.48
C GLY A 37 -3.03 -5.99 -11.03
N GLY A 38 -1.76 -5.62 -10.82
CA GLY A 38 -1.16 -5.52 -9.49
C GLY A 38 -1.75 -4.43 -8.60
N SER A 39 -2.47 -3.47 -9.18
CA SER A 39 -3.23 -2.46 -8.43
C SER A 39 -4.63 -2.95 -8.08
N LEU A 40 -5.35 -3.52 -9.04
CA LEU A 40 -6.74 -3.93 -8.82
C LEU A 40 -6.88 -5.09 -7.83
N SER A 41 -5.85 -5.93 -7.68
CA SER A 41 -5.86 -7.07 -6.75
C SER A 41 -5.91 -6.68 -5.27
N CYS A 42 -5.47 -5.45 -4.92
CA CYS A 42 -5.38 -5.01 -3.52
C CYS A 42 -6.34 -3.87 -3.15
N VAL A 43 -7.30 -3.54 -3.99
CA VAL A 43 -8.24 -2.42 -3.79
C VAL A 43 -9.04 -2.59 -2.51
N GLU A 44 -9.56 -3.78 -2.21
CA GLU A 44 -10.31 -4.08 -0.98
C GLU A 44 -9.44 -3.95 0.26
N ILE A 45 -8.18 -4.37 0.19
CA ILE A 45 -7.21 -4.20 1.28
C ILE A 45 -7.02 -2.71 1.58
N LEU A 46 -6.82 -1.89 0.54
CA LEU A 46 -6.63 -0.45 0.68
C LEU A 46 -7.91 0.25 1.20
N ALA A 47 -9.08 -0.14 0.71
CA ALA A 47 -10.35 0.39 1.19
C ALA A 47 -10.55 0.13 2.69
N VAL A 48 -10.20 -1.07 3.17
CA VAL A 48 -10.27 -1.41 4.60
C VAL A 48 -9.22 -0.64 5.39
N LEU A 49 -7.99 -0.58 4.91
CA LEU A 49 -6.92 0.13 5.62
C LEU A 49 -7.23 1.62 5.77
N TYR A 50 -7.51 2.33 4.67
CA TYR A 50 -7.76 3.77 4.71
C TYR A 50 -9.16 4.15 5.20
N GLY A 51 -10.15 3.27 5.02
CA GLY A 51 -11.52 3.52 5.43
C GLY A 51 -11.84 3.18 6.89
N GLU A 52 -11.01 2.33 7.56
CA GLU A 52 -11.37 1.82 8.89
C GLU A 52 -10.19 1.56 9.83
N VAL A 53 -9.02 1.15 9.33
CA VAL A 53 -7.96 0.59 10.19
C VAL A 53 -6.92 1.63 10.57
N LEU A 54 -6.43 2.41 9.58
CA LEU A 54 -5.34 3.35 9.79
C LEU A 54 -5.81 4.57 10.60
N ARG A 55 -5.04 4.93 11.61
CA ARG A 55 -5.24 6.16 12.39
C ARG A 55 -4.39 7.28 11.81
N PHE A 56 -5.02 8.28 11.24
CA PHE A 56 -4.35 9.44 10.66
C PHE A 56 -5.25 10.68 10.69
N ASP A 57 -4.63 11.83 10.52
CA ASP A 57 -5.26 13.09 10.13
C ASP A 57 -4.66 13.52 8.80
N ALA A 58 -5.47 13.51 7.74
CA ALA A 58 -5.00 13.90 6.40
C ALA A 58 -4.57 15.37 6.31
N LYS A 59 -5.03 16.23 7.25
CA LYS A 59 -4.61 17.64 7.35
C LYS A 59 -3.26 17.79 8.05
N ASN A 60 -2.80 16.74 8.76
CA ASN A 60 -1.48 16.68 9.39
C ASN A 60 -0.72 15.42 8.96
N PRO A 61 -0.39 15.28 7.67
CA PRO A 61 0.19 14.06 7.11
C PRO A 61 1.59 13.74 7.66
N LEU A 62 2.28 14.71 8.25
CA LEU A 62 3.60 14.53 8.84
C LEU A 62 3.56 14.19 10.34
N ASP A 63 2.39 14.00 10.94
CA ASP A 63 2.27 13.58 12.33
C ASP A 63 3.12 12.32 12.59
N PRO A 64 4.10 12.40 13.49
CA PRO A 64 4.96 11.26 13.81
C PRO A 64 4.20 10.12 14.53
N CYS A 65 3.02 10.38 15.07
CA CYS A 65 2.21 9.42 15.82
C CYS A 65 1.16 8.69 14.97
N ARG A 66 0.93 9.12 13.70
CA ARG A 66 -0.01 8.45 12.82
C ARG A 66 0.47 7.08 12.37
N ASP A 67 -0.45 6.20 12.02
CA ASP A 67 -0.13 4.94 11.40
C ASP A 67 0.47 5.16 9.99
N ARG A 68 1.30 4.22 9.54
CA ARG A 68 1.99 4.26 8.24
C ARG A 68 1.58 3.06 7.41
N PHE A 69 1.31 3.29 6.15
CA PHE A 69 1.14 2.25 5.16
C PHE A 69 2.23 2.33 4.09
N ILE A 70 2.83 1.20 3.77
CA ILE A 70 3.89 1.10 2.75
C ILE A 70 3.55 -0.08 1.84
N PRO A 71 3.28 0.17 0.56
CA PRO A 71 3.21 -0.92 -0.40
C PRO A 71 4.63 -1.40 -0.74
N SER A 72 4.99 -2.63 -0.36
CA SER A 72 6.21 -3.28 -0.83
C SER A 72 6.10 -3.59 -2.31
N LYS A 73 4.94 -4.12 -2.73
CA LYS A 73 4.52 -4.18 -4.14
C LYS A 73 4.13 -2.78 -4.66
N ASN A 74 5.09 -1.86 -4.72
CA ASN A 74 4.80 -0.44 -5.01
C ASN A 74 4.23 -0.19 -6.42
N HIS A 75 4.26 -1.21 -7.29
CA HIS A 75 3.54 -1.22 -8.55
C HIS A 75 2.01 -1.20 -8.40
N CYS A 76 1.46 -1.25 -7.16
CA CYS A 76 0.04 -1.01 -6.88
C CYS A 76 -0.33 0.48 -6.75
N VAL A 77 0.54 1.38 -7.20
CA VAL A 77 0.38 2.84 -7.09
C VAL A 77 -0.94 3.36 -7.66
N LEU A 78 -1.49 2.73 -8.71
CA LEU A 78 -2.79 3.10 -9.29
C LEU A 78 -3.97 2.88 -8.33
N ALA A 79 -3.85 2.01 -7.33
CA ALA A 79 -4.86 1.87 -6.29
C ALA A 79 -4.50 2.68 -5.03
N HIS A 80 -3.20 2.83 -4.74
CA HIS A 80 -2.75 3.54 -3.54
C HIS A 80 -3.03 5.05 -3.62
N ILE A 81 -2.75 5.70 -4.76
CA ILE A 81 -3.02 7.13 -4.93
C ILE A 81 -4.51 7.45 -4.81
N PRO A 82 -5.45 6.74 -5.47
CA PRO A 82 -6.88 6.94 -5.23
C PRO A 82 -7.32 6.70 -3.77
N ALA A 83 -6.75 5.72 -3.08
CA ALA A 83 -7.03 5.52 -1.67
C ALA A 83 -6.59 6.72 -0.81
N LEU A 84 -5.45 7.33 -1.12
CA LEU A 84 -4.99 8.57 -0.47
C LEU A 84 -5.91 9.77 -0.81
N ALA A 85 -6.40 9.86 -2.05
CA ALA A 85 -7.36 10.89 -2.44
C ALA A 85 -8.68 10.73 -1.68
N ALA A 86 -9.22 9.51 -1.62
CA ALA A 86 -10.43 9.20 -0.86
C ALA A 86 -10.27 9.46 0.64
N ALA A 87 -9.06 9.28 1.18
CA ALA A 87 -8.71 9.57 2.57
C ALA A 87 -8.43 11.08 2.83
N GLY A 88 -8.41 11.91 1.79
CA GLY A 88 -8.24 13.37 1.89
C GLY A 88 -6.78 13.86 1.97
N PHE A 89 -5.79 13.01 1.69
CA PHE A 89 -4.37 13.43 1.63
C PHE A 89 -4.03 14.27 0.40
N ILE A 90 -4.75 14.05 -0.70
CA ILE A 90 -4.60 14.78 -1.97
C ILE A 90 -5.99 15.15 -2.53
N PRO A 91 -6.11 16.23 -3.30
CA PRO A 91 -7.32 16.53 -4.03
C PRO A 91 -7.65 15.42 -5.04
N HIS A 92 -8.93 15.04 -5.16
CA HIS A 92 -9.35 13.95 -6.03
C HIS A 92 -8.99 14.18 -7.51
N GLU A 93 -9.13 15.43 -7.98
CA GLU A 93 -8.80 15.82 -9.34
C GLU A 93 -7.31 15.62 -9.69
N GLU A 94 -6.42 15.63 -8.70
CA GLU A 94 -4.99 15.47 -8.89
C GLU A 94 -4.59 14.06 -9.36
N ILE A 95 -5.43 13.05 -9.13
CA ILE A 95 -5.14 11.69 -9.59
C ILE A 95 -4.92 11.62 -11.10
N LEU A 96 -5.57 12.51 -11.86
CA LEU A 96 -5.44 12.59 -13.32
C LEU A 96 -4.12 13.23 -13.79
N GLU A 97 -3.33 13.78 -12.86
CA GLU A 97 -1.97 14.30 -13.14
C GLU A 97 -0.87 13.23 -13.02
N PHE A 98 -1.28 11.95 -12.78
CA PHE A 98 -0.35 10.84 -12.68
C PHE A 98 0.50 10.68 -13.95
N GLN A 99 1.82 10.62 -13.76
CA GLN A 99 2.83 10.52 -14.81
C GLN A 99 2.84 11.67 -15.85
N LYS A 100 2.25 12.82 -15.53
CA LYS A 100 2.38 14.02 -16.38
C LYS A 100 3.64 14.80 -16.07
N ASP A 101 4.18 15.45 -17.07
CA ASP A 101 5.35 16.30 -16.93
C ASP A 101 5.09 17.45 -15.94
N GLY A 102 6.01 17.61 -14.98
CA GLY A 102 5.88 18.58 -13.89
C GLY A 102 4.94 18.18 -12.76
N GLY A 103 4.22 17.06 -12.89
CA GLY A 103 3.38 16.47 -11.85
C GLY A 103 4.20 15.86 -10.70
N ARG A 104 3.60 15.79 -9.53
CA ARG A 104 4.24 15.14 -8.36
C ARG A 104 3.89 13.66 -8.17
N LEU A 105 2.91 13.16 -8.93
CA LEU A 105 2.45 11.78 -8.88
C LEU A 105 3.14 10.95 -9.98
N THR A 106 4.06 10.09 -9.56
CA THR A 106 4.86 9.23 -10.47
C THR A 106 4.63 7.76 -10.15
N GLY A 107 5.23 6.85 -10.93
CA GLY A 107 5.07 5.41 -10.73
C GLY A 107 5.57 4.89 -9.36
N TYR A 108 6.63 5.52 -8.80
CA TYR A 108 7.23 5.12 -7.53
C TYR A 108 7.54 6.34 -6.66
N PRO A 109 6.54 7.13 -6.26
CA PRO A 109 6.77 8.39 -5.59
C PRO A 109 7.09 8.18 -4.11
N ARG A 110 7.97 9.06 -3.58
CA ARG A 110 8.11 9.26 -2.14
C ARG A 110 7.73 10.69 -1.82
N ARG A 111 6.60 10.87 -1.18
CA ARG A 111 6.01 12.16 -0.81
C ARG A 111 5.29 12.01 0.54
N PRO A 112 6.03 11.97 1.68
CA PRO A 112 5.41 11.79 3.00
C PRO A 112 4.38 12.84 3.34
N GLU A 113 4.51 14.04 2.78
CA GLU A 113 3.56 15.15 2.93
C GLU A 113 2.19 14.90 2.29
N ILE A 114 2.04 13.82 1.53
CA ILE A 114 0.76 13.35 0.98
C ILE A 114 0.52 11.87 1.25
N GLY A 115 1.21 11.30 2.24
CA GLY A 115 0.99 9.91 2.65
C GLY A 115 1.78 8.85 1.88
N LEU A 116 2.62 9.24 0.91
CA LEU A 116 3.47 8.32 0.15
C LEU A 116 4.83 8.15 0.87
N GLU A 117 4.90 7.20 1.79
CA GLU A 117 5.99 7.04 2.76
C GLU A 117 7.30 6.55 2.15
N TYR A 118 7.22 5.68 1.16
CA TYR A 118 8.36 4.92 0.65
C TYR A 118 8.34 4.88 -0.89
N SER A 119 9.50 5.06 -1.49
CA SER A 119 9.72 4.85 -2.92
C SER A 119 10.43 3.53 -3.13
N GLY A 120 9.78 2.57 -3.74
CA GLY A 120 10.35 1.25 -3.97
C GLY A 120 9.87 0.64 -5.27
N GLY A 121 10.80 0.35 -6.19
CA GLY A 121 10.55 -0.47 -7.37
C GLY A 121 11.13 -1.87 -7.21
N SER A 122 12.15 -2.02 -6.35
CA SER A 122 12.75 -3.32 -6.02
C SER A 122 11.89 -4.02 -4.97
N LEU A 123 11.39 -5.22 -5.30
CA LEU A 123 10.60 -6.04 -4.39
C LEU A 123 11.45 -6.53 -3.21
N GLY A 124 10.81 -6.91 -2.12
CA GLY A 124 11.43 -7.47 -0.92
C GLY A 124 12.07 -6.44 0.02
N MET A 125 12.19 -5.16 -0.37
CA MET A 125 12.95 -4.16 0.40
C MET A 125 12.12 -3.42 1.46
N ALA A 126 10.82 -3.20 1.18
CA ALA A 126 10.02 -2.31 2.02
C ALA A 126 9.69 -2.92 3.40
N LEU A 127 9.65 -4.24 3.53
CA LEU A 127 9.42 -4.88 4.83
C LEU A 127 10.59 -4.58 5.80
N SER A 128 11.84 -4.60 5.32
CA SER A 128 13.02 -4.21 6.11
C SER A 128 12.94 -2.74 6.55
N ALA A 129 12.49 -1.84 5.66
CA ALA A 129 12.25 -0.45 6.02
C ALA A 129 11.15 -0.33 7.09
N GLY A 130 10.07 -1.13 6.97
CA GLY A 130 9.00 -1.23 7.95
C GLY A 130 9.47 -1.69 9.31
N VAL A 131 10.37 -2.68 9.38
CA VAL A 131 11.02 -3.11 10.62
C VAL A 131 11.76 -1.94 11.29
N GLY A 132 12.55 -1.19 10.52
CA GLY A 132 13.23 0.00 11.02
C GLY A 132 12.29 1.08 11.54
N MET A 133 11.18 1.33 10.83
CA MET A 133 10.16 2.29 11.27
C MET A 133 9.44 1.83 12.54
N ALA A 134 9.10 0.55 12.65
CA ALA A 134 8.44 -0.01 13.83
C ALA A 134 9.34 0.04 15.07
N LEU A 135 10.63 -0.28 14.92
CA LEU A 135 11.66 -0.12 15.96
C LEU A 135 11.75 1.33 16.39
N ALA A 136 11.91 2.26 15.45
CA ALA A 136 12.04 3.68 15.75
C ALA A 136 10.80 4.24 16.47
N ALA A 137 9.59 3.84 16.05
CA ALA A 137 8.34 4.24 16.70
C ALA A 137 8.32 3.76 18.16
N ARG A 138 8.65 2.51 18.41
CA ARG A 138 8.70 1.91 19.75
C ARG A 138 9.74 2.58 20.64
N GLU A 139 10.98 2.77 20.16
CA GLU A 139 12.05 3.43 20.91
C GLU A 139 11.72 4.88 21.28
N GLN A 140 10.89 5.53 20.46
CA GLN A 140 10.44 6.91 20.68
C GLN A 140 9.12 6.99 21.46
N GLY A 141 8.57 5.86 21.91
CA GLY A 141 7.30 5.81 22.65
C GLY A 141 6.08 6.27 21.81
N ARG A 142 6.16 6.15 20.47
CA ARG A 142 5.07 6.54 19.56
C ARG A 142 4.06 5.39 19.38
N PRO A 143 2.75 5.68 19.38
CA PRO A 143 1.71 4.66 19.23
C PRO A 143 1.51 4.20 17.77
N SER A 144 2.33 4.66 16.82
CA SER A 144 2.18 4.39 15.40
C SER A 144 2.30 2.90 15.08
N LYS A 145 1.38 2.39 14.27
CA LYS A 145 1.44 1.08 13.65
C LYS A 145 1.92 1.20 12.21
N ILE A 146 2.67 0.21 11.77
CA ILE A 146 3.26 0.13 10.43
C ILE A 146 2.61 -1.04 9.70
N TYR A 147 2.05 -0.77 8.54
CA TYR A 147 1.39 -1.77 7.68
C TYR A 147 2.15 -1.88 6.36
N ILE A 148 2.57 -3.07 6.01
CA ILE A 148 3.33 -3.35 4.78
C ILE A 148 2.51 -4.29 3.92
N LEU A 149 2.28 -3.92 2.65
CA LEU A 149 1.61 -4.77 1.67
C LEU A 149 2.63 -5.39 0.73
N LEU A 150 2.75 -6.71 0.80
CA LEU A 150 3.60 -7.54 -0.04
C LEU A 150 2.78 -8.19 -1.16
N GLY A 151 3.41 -8.54 -2.27
CA GLY A 151 2.86 -9.48 -3.24
C GLY A 151 3.22 -10.91 -2.90
N ASP A 152 2.43 -11.90 -3.36
CA ASP A 152 2.74 -13.32 -3.15
C ASP A 152 4.02 -13.75 -3.86
N GLY A 153 4.23 -13.35 -5.14
CA GLY A 153 5.49 -13.59 -5.83
C GLY A 153 6.70 -12.90 -5.19
N GLU A 154 6.47 -11.80 -4.45
CA GLU A 154 7.52 -11.11 -3.69
C GLU A 154 8.04 -11.94 -2.51
N LEU A 155 7.28 -12.91 -2.01
CA LEU A 155 7.73 -13.80 -0.95
C LEU A 155 8.90 -14.70 -1.36
N ASN A 156 9.24 -14.76 -2.63
CA ASN A 156 10.44 -15.43 -3.13
C ASN A 156 11.73 -14.62 -2.88
N GLU A 157 11.62 -13.37 -2.46
CA GLU A 157 12.78 -12.55 -2.09
C GLU A 157 13.29 -12.94 -0.68
N GLY A 158 14.56 -13.30 -0.57
CA GLY A 158 15.18 -13.71 0.72
C GLY A 158 15.11 -12.61 1.78
N SER A 159 15.21 -11.33 1.39
CA SER A 159 15.12 -10.19 2.29
C SER A 159 13.78 -10.06 3.01
N VAL A 160 12.69 -10.60 2.45
CA VAL A 160 11.37 -10.67 3.13
C VAL A 160 11.47 -11.54 4.38
N TRP A 161 12.08 -12.73 4.24
CA TRP A 161 12.24 -13.69 5.36
C TRP A 161 13.22 -13.18 6.41
N GLU A 162 14.31 -12.53 6.00
CA GLU A 162 15.25 -11.88 6.92
C GLU A 162 14.56 -10.78 7.73
N ALA A 163 13.70 -9.97 7.09
CA ALA A 163 12.92 -8.95 7.76
C ALA A 163 11.88 -9.55 8.73
N LEU A 164 11.19 -10.64 8.34
CA LEU A 164 10.24 -11.34 9.21
C LEU A 164 10.94 -11.93 10.45
N MET A 165 12.11 -12.56 10.26
CA MET A 165 12.91 -13.06 11.39
C MET A 165 13.32 -11.93 12.34
N SER A 166 13.73 -10.78 11.80
CA SER A 166 14.10 -9.60 12.58
C SER A 166 12.90 -9.04 13.34
N ALA A 167 11.73 -8.92 12.68
CA ALA A 167 10.50 -8.46 13.30
C ALA A 167 10.09 -9.34 14.47
N ALA A 168 10.15 -10.67 14.29
CA ALA A 168 9.85 -11.65 15.32
C ALA A 168 10.85 -11.58 16.47
N HIS A 169 12.15 -11.50 16.18
CA HIS A 169 13.22 -11.41 17.18
C HIS A 169 13.04 -10.18 18.09
N TYR A 170 12.72 -9.03 17.49
CA TYR A 170 12.49 -7.80 18.25
C TYR A 170 11.08 -7.67 18.84
N GLY A 171 10.18 -8.63 18.60
CA GLY A 171 8.82 -8.62 19.12
C GLY A 171 8.03 -7.39 18.66
N LEU A 172 8.05 -7.08 17.34
CA LEU A 172 7.42 -5.87 16.79
C LEU A 172 5.91 -6.07 16.61
N ASP A 173 5.14 -5.90 17.67
CA ASP A 173 3.67 -5.98 17.69
C ASP A 173 2.99 -4.78 17.04
N ASN A 174 3.77 -3.74 16.70
CA ASN A 174 3.34 -2.56 15.96
C ASN A 174 3.64 -2.65 14.45
N LEU A 175 4.08 -3.81 13.93
CA LEU A 175 4.28 -4.08 12.51
C LEU A 175 3.32 -5.17 12.02
N THR A 176 2.61 -4.89 10.92
CA THR A 176 1.74 -5.85 10.26
C THR A 176 2.18 -6.04 8.81
N ALA A 177 2.54 -7.25 8.43
CA ALA A 177 2.78 -7.63 7.05
C ALA A 177 1.50 -8.26 6.48
N ILE A 178 1.05 -7.74 5.34
CA ILE A 178 -0.13 -8.20 4.62
C ILE A 178 0.35 -8.75 3.28
N VAL A 179 -0.11 -9.93 2.89
CA VAL A 179 0.22 -10.53 1.59
C VAL A 179 -1.00 -10.47 0.68
N ASP A 180 -0.86 -9.78 -0.45
CA ASP A 180 -1.80 -9.85 -1.55
C ASP A 180 -1.56 -11.16 -2.33
N ARG A 181 -2.31 -12.21 -1.95
CA ARG A 181 -2.25 -13.53 -2.56
C ARG A 181 -3.13 -13.54 -3.83
N ASN A 182 -2.65 -12.86 -4.88
CA ASN A 182 -3.37 -12.72 -6.14
C ASN A 182 -3.10 -13.86 -7.14
N HIS A 183 -2.27 -14.84 -6.78
CA HIS A 183 -1.88 -16.01 -7.57
C HIS A 183 -1.12 -15.70 -8.86
N LEU A 184 -0.60 -14.48 -9.02
CA LEU A 184 0.14 -14.08 -10.21
C LEU A 184 1.53 -13.56 -9.84
N SER A 185 2.56 -14.10 -10.48
CA SER A 185 3.93 -13.65 -10.41
C SER A 185 4.38 -13.29 -11.82
N TYR A 186 4.60 -12.03 -12.08
CA TYR A 186 4.97 -11.38 -13.35
C TYR A 186 4.50 -12.11 -14.63
N ASP A 187 5.11 -13.25 -14.98
CA ASP A 187 4.89 -13.99 -16.23
C ASP A 187 3.87 -15.12 -16.13
N GLY A 188 3.30 -15.40 -14.97
CA GLY A 188 2.38 -16.50 -14.82
C GLY A 188 1.84 -16.75 -13.42
N ASP A 189 1.24 -17.90 -13.25
CA ASP A 189 0.73 -18.40 -11.99
C ASP A 189 1.88 -18.57 -10.98
N THR A 190 1.74 -18.01 -9.77
CA THR A 190 2.77 -17.99 -8.74
C THR A 190 3.29 -19.41 -8.46
N GLU A 191 2.40 -20.40 -8.36
CA GLU A 191 2.78 -21.78 -8.05
C GLU A 191 3.52 -22.49 -9.20
N LYS A 192 3.39 -21.97 -10.44
CA LYS A 192 4.12 -22.50 -11.59
C LYS A 192 5.45 -21.79 -11.83
N VAL A 193 5.55 -20.53 -11.45
CA VAL A 193 6.79 -19.75 -11.56
C VAL A 193 7.75 -20.14 -10.44
N MET A 194 7.32 -19.97 -9.20
CA MET A 194 8.03 -20.41 -7.99
C MET A 194 7.03 -20.43 -6.83
N GLY A 195 6.56 -21.62 -6.46
CA GLY A 195 5.51 -21.82 -5.46
C GLY A 195 5.89 -21.26 -4.09
N VAL A 196 4.90 -20.70 -3.42
CA VAL A 196 5.00 -20.18 -2.03
C VAL A 196 4.10 -20.95 -1.06
N ASP A 197 3.13 -21.69 -1.58
CA ASP A 197 2.31 -22.60 -0.80
C ASP A 197 3.05 -23.94 -0.60
N SER A 198 3.18 -24.41 0.65
CA SER A 198 3.83 -25.67 1.02
C SER A 198 2.89 -26.62 1.73
#